data_899ee951f20264dabcdf3b12e7bc3a66
#
_entry.id   899ee951f20264dabcdf3b12e7bc3a66
#
_cell.length_a   1.000
_cell.length_b   1.000
_cell.length_c   1.000
_cell.angle_alpha   90.00
_cell.angle_beta   90.00
_cell.angle_gamma   90.00
#
_symmetry.space_group_name_H-M   'P 1'
#
loop_
_entity.id
_entity.type
_entity.pdbx_description
1 polymer ?
#
loop_
_entity_poly.entity_id
_entity_poly.type
_entity_poly.pdbx_seq_one_letter_code
_entity_poly.pdbx_strand_id
1 'polypeptide(L)'
;MTLQQLKYVVATAEKGTVSEAAQSLFISQPSLTNAIRELEKEMNITIFIRTNKGITVSKEGEVFLGYARQVLEQASLLEEKYCGKQHGKRQFCISTQHYSFAVNAFVDLIKEFGGDEYDFSIRETQTHEIIEDVARMKSELGILYLNDFNEPVLSKEIKSKELKFTAVSYTHLTLP
;
A
#
# COMPACT_ATOMS: atom_id res chain seq x y z
N MET A 1 -11.23 -17.83 -5.40
CA MET A 1 -10.20 -16.76 -5.49
C MET A 1 -8.88 -17.33 -6.00
N THR A 2 -8.24 -16.68 -6.96
CA THR A 2 -6.96 -17.07 -7.56
C THR A 2 -5.96 -15.91 -7.53
N LEU A 3 -4.64 -16.20 -7.56
CA LEU A 3 -3.61 -15.15 -7.66
C LEU A 3 -3.79 -14.29 -8.92
N GLN A 4 -4.28 -14.88 -10.01
CA GLN A 4 -4.55 -14.15 -11.24
C GLN A 4 -5.68 -13.12 -11.05
N GLN A 5 -6.74 -13.48 -10.34
CA GLN A 5 -7.82 -12.54 -10.01
C GLN A 5 -7.33 -11.42 -9.09
N LEU A 6 -6.43 -11.72 -8.12
CA LEU A 6 -5.80 -10.69 -7.30
C LEU A 6 -4.94 -9.74 -8.13
N LYS A 7 -4.13 -10.24 -9.07
CA LYS A 7 -3.38 -9.39 -10.03
C LYS A 7 -4.32 -8.49 -10.84
N TYR A 8 -5.46 -9.00 -11.25
CA TYR A 8 -6.44 -8.24 -12.04
C TYR A 8 -7.05 -7.07 -11.26
N VAL A 9 -7.47 -7.29 -10.01
CA VAL A 9 -8.05 -6.20 -9.21
C VAL A 9 -7.01 -5.16 -8.81
N VAL A 10 -5.78 -5.57 -8.48
CA VAL A 10 -4.70 -4.63 -8.17
C VAL A 10 -4.36 -3.77 -9.39
N ALA A 11 -4.13 -4.37 -10.55
CA ALA A 11 -3.86 -3.63 -11.78
C ALA A 11 -5.02 -2.69 -12.18
N THR A 12 -6.27 -3.12 -11.94
CA THR A 12 -7.45 -2.30 -12.22
C THR A 12 -7.54 -1.08 -11.31
N ALA A 13 -7.21 -1.23 -10.03
CA ALA A 13 -7.16 -0.13 -9.08
C ALA A 13 -6.05 0.89 -9.43
N GLU A 14 -4.89 0.41 -9.88
CA GLU A 14 -3.75 1.26 -10.27
C GLU A 14 -4.02 2.07 -11.54
N LYS A 15 -4.70 1.46 -12.52
CA LYS A 15 -5.00 2.12 -13.81
C LYS A 15 -6.22 3.04 -13.76
N GLY A 16 -7.11 2.89 -12.77
CA GLY A 16 -8.31 3.72 -12.63
C GLY A 16 -9.42 3.42 -13.65
N THR A 17 -9.14 2.61 -14.68
CA THR A 17 -10.13 2.16 -15.66
C THR A 17 -9.92 0.68 -16.03
N VAL A 18 -11.05 -0.03 -16.29
CA VAL A 18 -11.00 -1.44 -16.69
C VAL A 18 -10.34 -1.61 -18.07
N SER A 19 -10.54 -0.63 -18.95
CA SER A 19 -9.97 -0.68 -20.32
C SER A 19 -8.44 -0.62 -20.29
N GLU A 20 -7.86 0.35 -19.57
CA GLU A 20 -6.40 0.50 -19.46
C GLU A 20 -5.77 -0.68 -18.70
N ALA A 21 -6.44 -1.17 -17.67
CA ALA A 21 -6.00 -2.37 -16.95
C ALA A 21 -5.98 -3.60 -17.88
N ALA A 22 -7.05 -3.83 -18.66
CA ALA A 22 -7.12 -4.94 -19.61
C ALA A 22 -6.00 -4.86 -20.66
N GLN A 23 -5.74 -3.65 -21.17
CA GLN A 23 -4.65 -3.40 -22.12
C GLN A 23 -3.28 -3.71 -21.50
N SER A 24 -3.03 -3.23 -20.27
CA SER A 24 -1.76 -3.48 -19.57
C SER A 24 -1.54 -4.96 -19.22
N LEU A 25 -2.60 -5.71 -19.05
CA LEU A 25 -2.59 -7.14 -18.75
C LEU A 25 -2.64 -8.03 -20.02
N PHE A 26 -2.71 -7.43 -21.21
CA PHE A 26 -2.83 -8.12 -22.50
C PHE A 26 -4.02 -9.08 -22.57
N ILE A 27 -5.17 -8.68 -22.00
CA ILE A 27 -6.42 -9.45 -22.04
C ILE A 27 -7.58 -8.60 -22.55
N SER A 28 -8.69 -9.27 -22.91
CA SER A 28 -9.90 -8.54 -23.31
C SER A 28 -10.59 -7.89 -22.10
N GLN A 29 -11.12 -6.68 -22.29
CA GLN A 29 -11.90 -5.98 -21.26
C GLN A 29 -13.10 -6.81 -20.72
N PRO A 30 -13.87 -7.55 -21.56
CA PRO A 30 -14.91 -8.44 -21.05
C PRO A 30 -14.38 -9.53 -20.13
N SER A 31 -13.21 -10.14 -20.46
CA SER A 31 -12.57 -11.18 -19.62
C SER A 31 -12.17 -10.61 -18.26
N LEU A 32 -11.53 -9.44 -18.24
CA LEU A 32 -11.18 -8.76 -17.01
C LEU A 32 -12.42 -8.42 -16.16
N THR A 33 -13.45 -7.86 -16.82
CA THR A 33 -14.70 -7.51 -16.13
C THR A 33 -15.37 -8.73 -15.49
N ASN A 34 -15.41 -9.86 -16.18
CA ASN A 34 -16.00 -11.08 -15.66
C ASN A 34 -15.19 -11.65 -14.48
N ALA A 35 -13.87 -11.70 -14.61
CA ALA A 35 -13.00 -12.17 -13.53
C ALA A 35 -13.14 -11.34 -12.24
N ILE A 36 -13.25 -10.02 -12.37
CA ILE A 36 -13.50 -9.12 -11.23
C ILE A 36 -14.86 -9.40 -10.61
N ARG A 37 -15.92 -9.51 -11.41
CA ARG A 37 -17.28 -9.80 -10.92
C ARG A 37 -17.37 -11.14 -10.22
N GLU A 38 -16.73 -12.18 -10.74
CA GLU A 38 -16.66 -13.49 -10.11
C GLU A 38 -15.99 -13.42 -8.75
N LEU A 39 -14.87 -12.68 -8.65
CA LEU A 39 -14.16 -12.48 -7.40
C LEU A 39 -15.01 -11.69 -6.38
N GLU A 40 -15.65 -10.59 -6.78
CA GLU A 40 -16.55 -9.81 -5.94
C GLU A 40 -17.71 -10.66 -5.41
N LYS A 41 -18.28 -11.51 -6.28
CA LYS A 41 -19.37 -12.44 -5.91
C LYS A 41 -18.90 -13.52 -4.93
N GLU A 42 -17.71 -14.12 -5.18
CA GLU A 42 -17.14 -15.17 -4.32
C GLU A 42 -16.82 -14.63 -2.93
N MET A 43 -16.25 -13.41 -2.86
CA MET A 43 -15.87 -12.75 -1.61
C MET A 43 -17.06 -12.03 -0.93
N ASN A 44 -18.18 -11.93 -1.62
CA ASN A 44 -19.38 -11.19 -1.20
C ASN A 44 -19.09 -9.73 -0.82
N ILE A 45 -18.26 -9.06 -1.62
CA ILE A 45 -17.88 -7.65 -1.46
C ILE A 45 -18.00 -6.91 -2.79
N THR A 46 -18.11 -5.59 -2.72
CA THR A 46 -17.96 -4.71 -3.89
C THR A 46 -16.59 -4.04 -3.82
N ILE A 47 -15.69 -4.41 -4.73
CA ILE A 47 -14.34 -3.82 -4.79
C ILE A 47 -14.39 -2.49 -5.54
N PHE A 48 -15.09 -2.45 -6.67
CA PHE A 48 -15.16 -1.28 -7.54
C PHE A 48 -16.56 -0.74 -7.73
N ILE A 49 -16.68 0.58 -7.58
CA ILE A 49 -17.88 1.35 -7.90
C ILE A 49 -17.68 1.99 -9.28
N ARG A 50 -18.60 1.74 -10.21
CA ARG A 50 -18.57 2.34 -11.54
C ARG A 50 -19.07 3.77 -11.49
N THR A 51 -18.34 4.67 -12.11
CA THR A 51 -18.70 6.09 -12.24
C THR A 51 -18.64 6.49 -13.72
N ASN A 52 -19.22 7.66 -14.06
CA ASN A 52 -19.13 8.22 -15.41
C ASN A 52 -17.69 8.57 -15.83
N LYS A 53 -16.76 8.65 -14.89
CA LYS A 53 -15.33 8.99 -15.14
C LYS A 53 -14.39 7.77 -15.05
N GLY A 54 -14.93 6.57 -14.90
CA GLY A 54 -14.14 5.34 -14.74
C GLY A 54 -14.60 4.52 -13.53
N ILE A 55 -13.67 4.00 -12.77
CA ILE A 55 -13.95 3.24 -11.56
C ILE A 55 -13.39 3.95 -10.32
N THR A 56 -14.06 3.75 -9.19
CA THR A 56 -13.58 4.18 -7.87
C THR A 56 -13.55 2.95 -6.97
N VAL A 57 -12.53 2.82 -6.14
CA VAL A 57 -12.42 1.74 -5.15
C VAL A 57 -13.39 2.02 -4.00
N SER A 58 -14.14 1.00 -3.58
CA SER A 58 -15.00 1.10 -2.39
C SER A 58 -14.17 1.03 -1.10
N LYS A 59 -14.77 1.36 0.06
CA LYS A 59 -14.09 1.22 1.35
C LYS A 59 -13.67 -0.22 1.65
N GLU A 60 -14.54 -1.19 1.36
CA GLU A 60 -14.23 -2.62 1.49
C GLU A 60 -13.18 -3.06 0.47
N GLY A 61 -13.27 -2.53 -0.77
CA GLY A 61 -12.31 -2.77 -1.82
C GLY A 61 -10.91 -2.28 -1.46
N GLU A 62 -10.76 -1.16 -0.78
CA GLU A 62 -9.44 -0.67 -0.34
C GLU A 62 -8.78 -1.62 0.66
N VAL A 63 -9.54 -2.13 1.63
CA VAL A 63 -9.05 -3.14 2.59
C VAL A 63 -8.69 -4.43 1.86
N PHE A 64 -9.56 -4.90 0.96
CA PHE A 64 -9.31 -6.10 0.16
C PHE A 64 -8.04 -5.97 -0.69
N LEU A 65 -7.85 -4.83 -1.36
CA LEU A 65 -6.67 -4.55 -2.19
C LEU A 65 -5.38 -4.53 -1.35
N GLY A 66 -5.44 -4.06 -0.10
CA GLY A 66 -4.32 -4.14 0.83
C GLY A 66 -3.87 -5.59 1.05
N TYR A 67 -4.80 -6.46 1.43
CA TYR A 67 -4.50 -7.90 1.59
C TYR A 67 -4.11 -8.57 0.27
N ALA A 68 -4.74 -8.20 -0.84
CA ALA A 68 -4.40 -8.74 -2.15
C ALA A 68 -2.94 -8.45 -2.54
N ARG A 69 -2.44 -7.25 -2.28
CA ARG A 69 -1.03 -6.89 -2.50
C ARG A 69 -0.09 -7.73 -1.66
N GLN A 70 -0.38 -7.92 -0.36
CA GLN A 70 0.43 -8.78 0.50
C GLN A 70 0.51 -10.22 0.00
N VAL A 71 -0.63 -10.79 -0.39
CA VAL A 71 -0.65 -12.17 -0.92
C VAL A 71 0.18 -12.28 -2.19
N LEU A 72 0.08 -11.29 -3.08
CA LEU A 72 0.86 -11.26 -4.32
C LEU A 72 2.36 -11.09 -4.04
N GLU A 73 2.73 -10.29 -3.07
CA GLU A 73 4.12 -10.12 -2.64
C GLU A 73 4.69 -11.41 -2.07
N GLN A 74 3.96 -12.09 -1.16
CA GLN A 74 4.38 -13.37 -0.61
C GLN A 74 4.51 -14.45 -1.70
N ALA A 75 3.59 -14.46 -2.68
CA ALA A 75 3.68 -15.36 -3.83
C ALA A 75 4.91 -15.06 -4.69
N SER A 76 5.22 -13.77 -4.90
CA SER A 76 6.42 -13.34 -5.63
C SER A 76 7.71 -13.76 -4.93
N LEU A 77 7.78 -13.60 -3.60
CA LEU A 77 8.92 -14.05 -2.79
C LEU A 77 9.14 -15.59 -2.88
N LEU A 78 8.04 -16.33 -2.91
CA LEU A 78 8.09 -17.77 -3.07
C LEU A 78 8.62 -18.16 -4.45
N GLU A 79 8.13 -17.53 -5.52
CA GLU A 79 8.60 -17.75 -6.89
C GLU A 79 10.07 -17.34 -7.05
N GLU A 80 10.51 -16.24 -6.45
CA GLU A 80 11.90 -15.81 -6.46
C GLU A 80 12.81 -16.86 -5.81
N LYS A 81 12.43 -17.33 -4.62
CA LYS A 81 13.23 -18.28 -3.85
C LYS A 81 13.42 -19.63 -4.52
N TYR A 82 12.40 -20.14 -5.21
CA TYR A 82 12.40 -21.50 -5.73
C TYR A 82 12.47 -21.58 -7.25
N CYS A 83 12.05 -20.56 -7.97
CA CYS A 83 12.05 -20.55 -9.44
C CYS A 83 13.17 -19.68 -10.03
N GLY A 84 13.92 -18.95 -9.21
CA GLY A 84 14.99 -18.04 -9.66
C GLY A 84 14.50 -16.89 -10.54
N LYS A 85 13.19 -16.64 -10.56
CA LYS A 85 12.61 -15.52 -11.29
C LYS A 85 12.79 -14.25 -10.46
N GLN A 86 13.68 -13.36 -10.88
CA GLN A 86 13.67 -12.00 -10.36
C GLN A 86 12.38 -11.32 -10.82
N HIS A 87 11.47 -11.12 -9.90
CA HIS A 87 10.32 -10.23 -10.08
C HIS A 87 10.81 -8.82 -9.77
N GLY A 88 10.19 -7.81 -10.40
CA GLY A 88 10.63 -6.42 -10.31
C GLY A 88 10.91 -5.92 -8.89
N LYS A 89 11.49 -4.73 -8.79
CA LYS A 89 11.89 -4.11 -7.52
C LYS A 89 10.78 -4.20 -6.47
N ARG A 90 11.14 -4.59 -5.25
CA ARG A 90 10.23 -4.56 -4.10
C ARG A 90 9.91 -3.11 -3.77
N GLN A 91 8.65 -2.80 -3.62
CA GLN A 91 8.26 -1.46 -3.20
C GLN A 91 8.45 -1.32 -1.69
N PHE A 92 9.02 -0.20 -1.26
CA PHE A 92 9.09 0.19 0.13
C PHE A 92 8.68 1.65 0.26
N CYS A 93 7.51 1.88 0.84
CA CYS A 93 6.93 3.21 0.99
C CYS A 93 6.85 3.63 2.46
N ILE A 94 7.22 4.86 2.74
CA ILE A 94 7.05 5.48 4.05
C ILE A 94 6.08 6.66 3.91
N SER A 95 5.02 6.69 4.74
CA SER A 95 4.17 7.86 4.89
C SER A 95 4.58 8.68 6.12
N THR A 96 4.77 9.98 5.97
CA THR A 96 5.24 10.87 7.02
C THR A 96 4.65 12.26 6.88
N GLN A 97 4.66 13.04 7.96
CA GLN A 97 4.51 14.48 7.86
C GLN A 97 5.85 15.09 7.39
N HIS A 98 5.85 16.39 7.12
CA HIS A 98 7.06 17.10 6.72
C HIS A 98 8.07 17.22 7.86
N TYR A 99 8.91 16.18 8.03
CA TYR A 99 9.98 16.12 9.02
C TYR A 99 11.35 15.97 8.35
N SER A 100 12.23 16.93 8.57
CA SER A 100 13.59 16.89 8.02
C SER A 100 14.36 15.63 8.42
N PHE A 101 14.17 15.16 9.68
CA PHE A 101 14.82 13.94 10.15
C PHE A 101 14.33 12.69 9.42
N ALA A 102 13.04 12.63 9.06
CA ALA A 102 12.48 11.49 8.32
C ALA A 102 13.06 11.42 6.91
N VAL A 103 13.18 12.56 6.24
CA VAL A 103 13.82 12.66 4.92
C VAL A 103 15.29 12.26 4.99
N ASN A 104 16.04 12.73 5.99
CA ASN A 104 17.45 12.39 6.16
C ASN A 104 17.63 10.89 6.42
N ALA A 105 16.83 10.30 7.33
CA ALA A 105 16.85 8.87 7.61
C ALA A 105 16.49 8.04 6.37
N PHE A 106 15.52 8.50 5.58
CA PHE A 106 15.15 7.86 4.32
C PHE A 106 16.27 7.89 3.28
N VAL A 107 16.97 9.01 3.17
CA VAL A 107 18.16 9.13 2.29
C VAL A 107 19.26 8.19 2.73
N ASP A 108 19.50 8.08 4.04
CA ASP A 108 20.53 7.17 4.55
C ASP A 108 20.14 5.69 4.37
N LEU A 109 18.85 5.36 4.53
CA LEU A 109 18.32 4.04 4.19
C LEU A 109 18.59 3.69 2.71
N ILE A 110 18.32 4.62 1.79
CA ILE A 110 18.57 4.41 0.36
C ILE A 110 20.07 4.23 0.09
N LYS A 111 20.95 4.98 0.74
CA LYS A 111 22.39 4.82 0.57
C LYS A 111 22.89 3.45 1.04
N GLU A 112 22.32 2.93 2.11
CA GLU A 112 22.73 1.66 2.71
C GLU A 112 22.13 0.44 1.99
N PHE A 113 20.82 0.50 1.66
CA PHE A 113 20.07 -0.61 1.09
C PHE A 113 19.58 -0.36 -0.33
N GLY A 114 19.82 0.84 -0.88
CA GLY A 114 19.43 1.21 -2.23
C GLY A 114 20.21 0.43 -3.25
N GLY A 115 19.50 -0.32 -4.09
CA GLY A 115 20.04 -1.13 -5.15
C GLY A 115 18.96 -1.45 -6.18
N ASP A 116 19.18 -2.48 -6.95
CA ASP A 116 18.20 -2.91 -7.95
C ASP A 116 17.03 -3.72 -7.36
N GLU A 117 17.09 -4.07 -6.06
CA GLU A 117 16.10 -4.91 -5.40
C GLU A 117 14.87 -4.16 -4.89
N TYR A 118 15.01 -2.84 -4.57
CA TYR A 118 13.95 -2.04 -3.96
C TYR A 118 13.64 -0.78 -4.76
N ASP A 119 12.35 -0.45 -4.80
CA ASP A 119 11.82 0.84 -5.25
C ASP A 119 11.33 1.60 -4.01
N PHE A 120 12.17 2.51 -3.53
CA PHE A 120 11.93 3.29 -2.34
C PHE A 120 11.09 4.54 -2.64
N SER A 121 10.05 4.77 -1.85
CA SER A 121 9.24 5.98 -1.94
C SER A 121 8.94 6.56 -0.56
N ILE A 122 8.90 7.89 -0.47
CA ILE A 122 8.43 8.62 0.71
C ILE A 122 7.25 9.49 0.32
N ARG A 123 6.18 9.41 1.10
CA ARG A 123 4.96 10.17 0.90
C ARG A 123 4.75 11.14 2.05
N GLU A 124 4.75 12.43 1.74
CA GLU A 124 4.40 13.46 2.72
C GLU A 124 2.90 13.71 2.72
N THR A 125 2.28 13.55 3.89
CA THR A 125 0.83 13.70 4.04
C THR A 125 0.43 14.04 5.48
N GLN A 126 -0.88 14.14 5.76
CA GLN A 126 -1.40 14.49 7.07
C GLN A 126 -1.48 13.28 8.00
N THR A 127 -1.48 13.52 9.32
CA THR A 127 -1.44 12.47 10.37
C THR A 127 -2.49 11.37 10.17
N HIS A 128 -3.75 11.72 9.88
CA HIS A 128 -4.81 10.74 9.68
C HIS A 128 -4.61 9.91 8.40
N GLU A 129 -4.06 10.52 7.34
CA GLU A 129 -3.74 9.81 6.09
C GLU A 129 -2.55 8.87 6.27
N ILE A 130 -1.56 9.22 7.12
CA ILE A 130 -0.45 8.32 7.47
C ILE A 130 -1.00 7.04 8.09
N ILE A 131 -1.91 7.15 9.06
CA ILE A 131 -2.53 6.00 9.71
C ILE A 131 -3.35 5.17 8.71
N GLU A 132 -4.10 5.84 7.82
CA GLU A 132 -4.86 5.18 6.76
C GLU A 132 -3.94 4.49 5.73
N ASP A 133 -2.86 5.12 5.32
CA ASP A 133 -1.92 4.56 4.36
C ASP A 133 -1.29 3.26 4.89
N VAL A 134 -0.89 3.25 6.17
CA VAL A 134 -0.36 2.03 6.80
C VAL A 134 -1.45 0.98 6.99
N ALA A 135 -2.64 1.37 7.46
CA ALA A 135 -3.76 0.44 7.64
C ALA A 135 -4.22 -0.20 6.32
N ARG A 136 -4.10 0.52 5.20
CA ARG A 136 -4.44 0.04 3.85
C ARG A 136 -3.24 -0.53 3.09
N MET A 137 -2.10 -0.66 3.77
CA MET A 137 -0.86 -1.19 3.19
C MET A 137 -0.42 -0.47 1.91
N LYS A 138 -0.64 0.83 1.86
CA LYS A 138 -0.06 1.74 0.86
C LYS A 138 1.35 2.17 1.24
N SER A 139 1.67 2.07 2.54
CA SER A 139 2.99 2.32 3.11
C SER A 139 3.28 1.25 4.16
N GLU A 140 4.50 0.75 4.17
CA GLU A 140 4.98 -0.23 5.15
C GLU A 140 5.20 0.40 6.51
N LEU A 141 5.49 1.71 6.52
CA LEU A 141 5.79 2.45 7.73
C LEU A 141 5.12 3.82 7.71
N GLY A 142 4.60 4.23 8.87
CA GLY A 142 4.11 5.59 9.13
C GLY A 142 4.94 6.28 10.20
N ILE A 143 5.38 7.52 9.93
CA ILE A 143 6.09 8.34 10.91
C ILE A 143 5.18 9.52 11.28
N LEU A 144 4.81 9.60 12.57
CA LEU A 144 3.96 10.66 13.10
C LEU A 144 4.47 11.15 14.45
N TYR A 145 4.09 12.38 14.81
CA TYR A 145 4.44 12.98 16.08
C TYR A 145 3.32 12.81 17.10
N LEU A 146 3.65 12.27 18.28
CA LEU A 146 2.74 12.21 19.42
C LEU A 146 3.13 13.25 20.47
N ASN A 147 2.12 13.87 21.07
CA ASN A 147 2.23 14.71 22.23
C ASN A 147 1.02 14.48 23.15
N ASP A 148 1.04 15.04 24.34
CA ASP A 148 -0.01 14.84 25.37
C ASP A 148 -1.42 15.23 24.86
N PHE A 149 -1.50 16.13 23.88
CA PHE A 149 -2.76 16.60 23.33
C PHE A 149 -3.36 15.64 22.29
N ASN A 150 -2.55 15.10 21.39
CA ASN A 150 -3.04 14.27 20.28
C ASN A 150 -2.96 12.75 20.59
N GLU A 151 -2.15 12.34 21.56
CA GLU A 151 -1.92 10.93 21.90
C GLU A 151 -3.20 10.15 22.20
N PRO A 152 -4.17 10.65 23.01
CA PRO A 152 -5.38 9.89 23.30
C PRO A 152 -6.22 9.56 22.07
N VAL A 153 -6.27 10.49 21.10
CA VAL A 153 -7.04 10.33 19.87
C VAL A 153 -6.33 9.39 18.92
N LEU A 154 -5.04 9.63 18.66
CA LEU A 154 -4.26 8.84 17.72
C LEU A 154 -4.04 7.41 18.22
N SER A 155 -3.80 7.20 19.50
CA SER A 155 -3.67 5.86 20.09
C SER A 155 -4.95 5.03 19.96
N LYS A 156 -6.12 5.66 20.08
CA LYS A 156 -7.40 5.00 19.85
C LYS A 156 -7.57 4.61 18.38
N GLU A 157 -7.21 5.51 17.47
CA GLU A 157 -7.30 5.26 16.03
C GLU A 157 -6.35 4.15 15.59
N ILE A 158 -5.08 4.21 16.01
CA ILE A 158 -4.05 3.20 15.74
C ILE A 158 -4.50 1.80 16.22
N LYS A 159 -5.02 1.71 17.46
CA LYS A 159 -5.55 0.47 18.01
C LYS A 159 -6.77 -0.05 17.26
N SER A 160 -7.68 0.83 16.84
CA SER A 160 -8.89 0.43 16.10
C SER A 160 -8.59 -0.16 14.72
N LYS A 161 -7.40 0.13 14.18
CA LYS A 161 -6.91 -0.38 12.90
C LYS A 161 -5.88 -1.52 13.07
N GLU A 162 -5.73 -2.03 14.30
CA GLU A 162 -4.81 -3.12 14.63
C GLU A 162 -3.34 -2.84 14.28
N LEU A 163 -2.96 -1.55 14.27
CA LEU A 163 -1.61 -1.14 13.98
C LEU A 163 -0.74 -1.18 15.23
N LYS A 164 0.54 -1.52 15.06
CA LYS A 164 1.56 -1.46 16.11
C LYS A 164 2.20 -0.08 16.11
N PHE A 165 2.26 0.55 17.27
CA PHE A 165 3.00 1.77 17.48
C PHE A 165 4.28 1.52 18.29
N THR A 166 5.40 2.10 17.85
CA THR A 166 6.68 2.07 18.56
C THR A 166 7.14 3.49 18.78
N ALA A 167 7.23 3.91 20.04
CA ALA A 167 7.75 5.22 20.38
C ALA A 167 9.27 5.28 20.20
N VAL A 168 9.74 6.32 19.53
CA VAL A 168 11.16 6.63 19.38
C VAL A 168 11.42 7.97 20.04
N SER A 169 12.24 7.98 21.11
CA SER A 169 12.66 9.21 21.76
C SER A 169 13.86 9.81 21.02
N TYR A 170 13.69 10.96 20.42
CA TYR A 170 14.79 11.69 19.78
C TYR A 170 15.40 12.64 20.82
N THR A 171 16.61 12.33 21.30
CA THR A 171 17.39 13.18 22.23
C THR A 171 18.47 13.98 21.50
N HIS A 172 18.21 14.51 20.33
CA HIS A 172 19.08 15.51 19.69
C HIS A 172 18.45 16.90 19.82
N LEU A 173 18.66 17.50 20.99
CA LEU A 173 18.64 18.95 21.16
C LEU A 173 19.95 19.49 20.59
N THR A 174 20.03 19.74 19.30
CA THR A 174 20.96 20.74 18.76
C THR A 174 20.23 22.07 18.82
N LEU A 175 20.32 22.76 19.94
CA LEU A 175 20.11 24.19 19.99
C LEU A 175 21.33 24.87 19.33
N PRO A 176 21.10 25.92 18.54
CA PRO A 176 22.18 26.71 17.94
C PRO A 176 23.01 27.42 18.99
#